data_b16069976147747e7d727fc1aa5b1430
#
_entry.id   b16069976147747e7d727fc1aa5b1430
#
_cell.length_a   1.000
_cell.length_b   1.000
_cell.length_c   1.000
_cell.angle_alpha   90.00
_cell.angle_beta   90.00
_cell.angle_gamma   90.00
#
_symmetry.space_group_name_H-M   'P 1'
#
loop_
_entity.id
_entity.type
_entity.pdbx_description
1 polymer ?
#
loop_
_entity_poly.entity_id
_entity_poly.type
_entity_poly.pdbx_seq_one_letter_code
_entity_poly.pdbx_strand_id
1 'polypeptide(L)'
;STAAASSPVPAGAHQVTYTVTTTSDLTANIYYVSADPPDQASANKPQFMPMARTQVGPSAPWTLQTTLNDPTQWGFVSASGGLRVNPEFRCEIAVDGKVVVSQQGGSGVQCALRPW
;
A
#
# COMPACT_ATOMS: atom_id res chain seq x y z
N SER A 1 17.58 11.99 14.50
CA SER A 1 17.64 11.51 14.15
C SER A 1 17.95 10.88 13.78
N THR A 2 18.09 10.62 13.98
CA THR A 2 18.50 10.25 13.48
C THR A 2 18.15 9.45 12.69
N ALA A 3 17.47 9.64 12.21
CA ALA A 3 17.21 8.99 11.13
C ALA A 3 18.31 8.45 10.53
N ALA A 4 19.20 8.55 11.15
CA ALA A 4 20.37 8.02 10.67
C ALA A 4 20.25 6.68 10.11
N ALA A 5 19.34 5.95 10.59
CA ALA A 5 19.20 4.61 10.13
C ALA A 5 18.66 4.51 8.72
N SER A 6 18.12 5.55 8.21
CA SER A 6 17.49 5.47 6.91
C SER A 6 18.45 5.72 5.79
N SER A 7 18.26 5.04 4.68
CA SER A 7 18.93 5.40 3.47
C SER A 7 18.46 6.76 3.01
N PRO A 8 19.32 7.60 2.49
CA PRO A 8 18.87 8.87 1.96
C PRO A 8 17.89 8.65 0.81
N VAL A 9 16.81 9.40 0.83
CA VAL A 9 15.84 9.38 -0.25
C VAL A 9 16.31 10.39 -1.29
N PRO A 10 16.37 10.02 -2.58
CA PRO A 10 16.77 10.95 -3.62
C PRO A 10 15.93 12.20 -3.62
N ALA A 11 16.51 13.31 -4.07
CA ALA A 11 15.79 14.56 -4.17
C ALA A 11 14.54 14.37 -5.03
N GLY A 12 13.41 14.88 -4.56
CA GLY A 12 12.14 14.73 -5.25
C GLY A 12 11.42 13.44 -5.01
N ALA A 13 12.04 12.47 -4.35
CA ALA A 13 11.41 11.20 -4.05
C ALA A 13 10.89 11.18 -2.62
N HIS A 14 9.85 10.39 -2.41
CA HIS A 14 9.23 10.25 -1.10
C HIS A 14 9.19 8.79 -0.69
N GLN A 15 9.37 8.53 0.59
CA GLN A 15 9.24 7.20 1.13
C GLN A 15 7.75 6.92 1.36
N VAL A 16 7.25 5.86 0.76
CA VAL A 16 5.85 5.48 0.87
C VAL A 16 5.76 4.14 1.57
N THR A 17 4.93 4.06 2.59
CA THR A 17 4.71 2.82 3.35
C THR A 17 3.25 2.44 3.23
N TYR A 18 3.02 1.24 2.73
CA TYR A 18 1.68 0.66 2.66
C TYR A 18 1.51 -0.33 3.81
N THR A 19 0.38 -0.29 4.47
CA THR A 19 0.06 -1.22 5.55
C THR A 19 -1.34 -1.79 5.32
N VAL A 20 -1.47 -3.10 5.44
CA VAL A 20 -2.76 -3.79 5.36
C VAL A 20 -2.90 -4.67 6.59
N THR A 21 -4.04 -4.55 7.25
CA THR A 21 -4.36 -5.38 8.41
C THR A 21 -5.75 -5.97 8.25
N THR A 22 -6.01 -7.04 8.98
CA THR A 22 -7.31 -7.69 8.98
C THR A 22 -7.65 -8.10 10.41
N THR A 23 -8.95 -8.32 10.66
CA THR A 23 -9.38 -8.79 11.98
C THR A 23 -9.34 -10.31 12.10
N SER A 24 -9.15 -11.01 10.98
CA SER A 24 -9.06 -12.47 10.95
C SER A 24 -7.89 -12.88 10.09
N ASP A 25 -7.27 -14.02 10.43
CA ASP A 25 -6.19 -14.56 9.59
C ASP A 25 -6.77 -15.02 8.27
N LEU A 26 -6.16 -14.58 7.18
CA LEU A 26 -6.57 -14.98 5.85
C LEU A 26 -5.45 -14.73 4.84
N THR A 27 -5.59 -15.31 3.65
CA THR A 27 -4.69 -15.02 2.54
C THR A 27 -5.28 -13.88 1.75
N ALA A 28 -4.52 -12.80 1.63
CA ALA A 28 -4.97 -11.60 0.92
C ALA A 28 -4.22 -11.43 -0.38
N ASN A 29 -4.91 -10.88 -1.37
CA ASN A 29 -4.33 -10.43 -2.62
C ASN A 29 -4.19 -8.91 -2.51
N ILE A 30 -2.96 -8.43 -2.57
CA ILE A 30 -2.65 -7.04 -2.35
C ILE A 30 -2.01 -6.47 -3.60
N TYR A 31 -2.61 -5.42 -4.16
CA TYR A 31 -2.05 -4.68 -5.27
C TYR A 31 -1.54 -3.34 -4.74
N TYR A 32 -0.35 -2.94 -5.16
CA TYR A 32 0.22 -1.69 -4.68
C TYR A 32 1.12 -1.10 -5.77
N VAL A 33 1.17 0.22 -5.83
CA VAL A 33 2.05 0.89 -6.77
C VAL A 33 3.45 0.97 -6.15
N SER A 34 4.40 0.30 -6.79
CA SER A 34 5.78 0.20 -6.28
C SER A 34 6.75 1.18 -6.94
N ALA A 35 6.35 1.78 -8.06
CA ALA A 35 7.20 2.72 -8.79
C ALA A 35 6.32 3.65 -9.60
N ASP A 36 6.82 4.86 -9.86
CA ASP A 36 6.10 5.83 -10.68
C ASP A 36 5.97 5.33 -12.10
N PRO A 37 4.74 5.15 -12.62
CA PRO A 37 4.57 4.80 -14.02
C PRO A 37 4.80 6.02 -14.90
N PRO A 38 5.12 5.81 -16.19
CA PRO A 38 5.33 6.94 -17.09
C PRO A 38 4.03 7.66 -17.45
N ASP A 39 2.89 6.97 -17.34
CA ASP A 39 1.61 7.57 -17.65
C ASP A 39 0.49 6.76 -16.98
N GLN A 40 -0.71 7.29 -17.03
CA GLN A 40 -1.86 6.69 -16.40
C GLN A 40 -2.22 5.33 -17.04
N ALA A 41 -2.03 5.19 -18.34
CA ALA A 41 -2.35 3.96 -19.02
C ALA A 41 -1.46 2.80 -18.57
N SER A 42 -0.25 3.09 -18.11
CA SER A 42 0.69 2.08 -17.65
C SER A 42 0.58 1.79 -16.16
N ALA A 43 -0.15 2.61 -15.41
CA ALA A 43 -0.13 2.57 -13.96
C ALA A 43 -0.57 1.23 -13.36
N ASN A 44 -1.43 0.50 -14.05
CA ASN A 44 -1.95 -0.77 -13.55
C ASN A 44 -1.18 -1.98 -14.08
N LYS A 45 -0.09 -1.76 -14.80
CA LYS A 45 0.72 -2.87 -15.29
C LYS A 45 1.53 -3.47 -14.16
N PRO A 46 1.79 -4.79 -14.19
CA PRO A 46 2.52 -5.45 -13.09
C PRO A 46 3.90 -4.87 -12.79
N GLN A 47 4.55 -4.27 -13.75
CA GLN A 47 5.87 -3.67 -13.50
C GLN A 47 5.78 -2.42 -12.62
N PHE A 48 4.62 -1.78 -12.53
CA PHE A 48 4.41 -0.62 -11.68
C PHE A 48 3.47 -0.91 -10.52
N MET A 49 2.57 -1.87 -10.68
CA MET A 49 1.63 -2.28 -9.65
C MET A 49 1.64 -3.80 -9.50
N PRO A 50 2.64 -4.33 -8.81
CA PRO A 50 2.71 -5.77 -8.57
C PRO A 50 1.62 -6.23 -7.61
N MET A 51 1.41 -7.54 -7.58
CA MET A 51 0.46 -8.15 -6.68
C MET A 51 1.21 -9.04 -5.70
N ALA A 52 0.91 -8.89 -4.43
CA ALA A 52 1.43 -9.76 -3.39
C ALA A 52 0.28 -10.61 -2.86
N ARG A 53 0.51 -11.91 -2.77
CA ARG A 53 -0.44 -12.83 -2.16
C ARG A 53 0.19 -13.38 -0.91
N THR A 54 -0.37 -13.03 0.24
CA THR A 54 0.25 -13.35 1.50
C THR A 54 -0.78 -13.48 2.61
N GLN A 55 -0.37 -14.10 3.70
CA GLN A 55 -1.22 -14.19 4.88
C GLN A 55 -1.16 -12.91 5.68
N VAL A 56 -2.31 -12.45 6.10
CA VAL A 56 -2.47 -11.25 6.91
C VAL A 56 -3.41 -11.58 8.05
N GLY A 57 -3.19 -10.99 9.20
CA GLY A 57 -4.04 -11.19 10.35
C GLY A 57 -3.79 -10.17 11.43
N PRO A 58 -4.52 -10.24 12.54
CA PRO A 58 -4.39 -9.25 13.63
C PRO A 58 -2.98 -9.18 14.21
N SER A 59 -2.26 -10.30 14.21
CA SER A 59 -0.90 -10.34 14.72
C SER A 59 0.15 -10.33 13.61
N ALA A 60 -0.28 -10.24 12.35
CA ALA A 60 0.62 -10.31 11.21
C ALA A 60 0.21 -9.29 10.15
N PRO A 61 0.37 -8.00 10.41
CA PRO A 61 0.07 -6.99 9.40
C PRO A 61 1.06 -7.08 8.24
N TRP A 62 0.57 -6.75 7.06
CA TRP A 62 1.44 -6.66 5.89
C TRP A 62 1.91 -5.22 5.76
N THR A 63 3.21 -5.04 5.58
CA THR A 63 3.80 -3.71 5.43
C THR A 63 4.84 -3.76 4.32
N LEU A 64 4.83 -2.74 3.48
CA LEU A 64 5.81 -2.62 2.40
C LEU A 64 6.20 -1.18 2.22
N GLN A 65 7.50 -0.92 2.11
CA GLN A 65 8.04 0.40 1.84
C GLN A 65 8.57 0.47 0.43
N THR A 66 8.28 1.59 -0.22
CA THR A 66 8.81 1.86 -1.55
C THR A 66 9.08 3.36 -1.67
N THR A 67 9.63 3.76 -2.80
CA THR A 67 9.92 5.16 -3.07
C THR A 67 9.17 5.59 -4.30
N LEU A 68 8.43 6.70 -4.19
CA LEU A 68 7.73 7.29 -5.32
C LEU A 68 8.14 8.75 -5.42
N ASN A 69 8.31 9.23 -6.65
CA ASN A 69 8.62 10.63 -6.89
C ASN A 69 7.39 11.51 -6.71
N ASP A 70 6.22 10.97 -7.04
CA ASP A 70 4.96 11.72 -6.94
C ASP A 70 3.88 10.84 -6.33
N PRO A 71 3.93 10.60 -5.02
CA PRO A 71 2.95 9.73 -4.38
C PRO A 71 1.51 10.25 -4.43
N THR A 72 1.32 11.56 -4.54
CA THR A 72 -0.04 12.10 -4.64
C THR A 72 -0.68 11.79 -5.99
N GLN A 73 0.12 11.46 -6.98
CA GLN A 73 -0.34 11.08 -8.30
C GLN A 73 -0.52 9.56 -8.42
N TRP A 74 0.32 8.78 -7.74
CA TRP A 74 0.42 7.36 -8.02
C TRP A 74 0.17 6.45 -6.81
N GLY A 75 0.20 6.98 -5.59
CA GLY A 75 0.05 6.16 -4.39
C GLY A 75 -1.24 5.37 -4.38
N PHE A 76 -1.12 4.04 -4.20
CA PHE A 76 -2.27 3.17 -4.26
C PHE A 76 -1.96 1.82 -3.63
N VAL A 77 -2.89 1.32 -2.83
CA VAL A 77 -2.85 -0.04 -2.32
C VAL A 77 -4.28 -0.54 -2.21
N SER A 78 -4.51 -1.77 -2.63
CA SER A 78 -5.79 -2.42 -2.43
C SER A 78 -5.56 -3.82 -1.93
N ALA A 79 -6.46 -4.30 -1.11
CA ALA A 79 -6.38 -5.63 -0.55
C ALA A 79 -7.75 -6.27 -0.60
N SER A 80 -7.77 -7.55 -0.94
CA SER A 80 -9.01 -8.32 -0.97
C SER A 80 -8.66 -9.77 -0.73
N GLY A 81 -9.66 -10.56 -0.45
CA GLY A 81 -9.47 -11.99 -0.27
C GLY A 81 -10.27 -12.54 0.86
N GLY A 82 -10.09 -13.84 1.06
CA GLY A 82 -10.83 -14.52 2.07
C GLY A 82 -12.25 -14.84 1.61
N LEU A 83 -12.64 -16.06 1.81
CA LEU A 83 -14.02 -16.47 1.58
C LEU A 83 -14.83 -16.35 2.86
N ARG A 84 -14.24 -15.74 3.88
CA ARG A 84 -14.91 -15.63 5.17
C ARG A 84 -15.79 -14.41 5.19
N VAL A 85 -16.82 -14.48 5.99
CA VAL A 85 -17.74 -13.37 6.18
C VAL A 85 -17.05 -12.31 7.02
N ASN A 86 -17.02 -11.08 6.49
CA ASN A 86 -16.53 -9.90 7.22
C ASN A 86 -15.11 -10.03 7.77
N PRO A 87 -14.11 -10.25 6.93
CA PRO A 87 -12.74 -10.25 7.41
C PRO A 87 -12.23 -8.88 7.84
N GLU A 88 -12.95 -7.83 7.54
CA GLU A 88 -12.62 -6.45 7.88
C GLU A 88 -11.17 -6.10 7.57
N PHE A 89 -10.99 -5.60 6.37
CA PHE A 89 -9.69 -5.11 5.95
C PHE A 89 -9.50 -3.65 6.34
N ARG A 90 -8.27 -3.31 6.65
CA ARG A 90 -7.89 -1.92 6.86
C ARG A 90 -6.60 -1.66 6.11
N CYS A 91 -6.51 -0.55 5.40
CA CYS A 91 -5.29 -0.15 4.73
C CYS A 91 -4.90 1.27 5.12
N GLU A 92 -3.60 1.53 5.03
CA GLU A 92 -3.04 2.86 5.27
C GLU A 92 -1.93 3.13 4.28
N ILE A 93 -1.80 4.39 3.89
CA ILE A 93 -0.64 4.86 3.14
C ILE A 93 0.01 5.96 3.97
N ALA A 94 1.30 5.79 4.25
CA ALA A 94 2.09 6.82 4.90
C ALA A 94 3.12 7.35 3.92
N VAL A 95 3.28 8.66 3.89
CA VAL A 95 4.29 9.32 3.07
C VAL A 95 5.25 10.04 4.00
N ASP A 96 6.53 9.70 3.87
CA ASP A 96 7.60 10.26 4.69
C ASP A 96 7.28 10.12 6.20
N GLY A 97 6.71 8.96 6.55
CA GLY A 97 6.41 8.66 7.95
C GLY A 97 5.08 9.16 8.46
N LYS A 98 4.31 9.84 7.63
CA LYS A 98 3.03 10.42 8.05
C LYS A 98 1.88 9.73 7.33
N VAL A 99 0.92 9.20 8.07
CA VAL A 99 -0.27 8.57 7.49
C VAL A 99 -1.11 9.65 6.81
N VAL A 100 -1.36 9.47 5.52
CA VAL A 100 -2.10 10.44 4.71
C VAL A 100 -3.43 9.91 4.23
N VAL A 101 -3.64 8.59 4.25
CA VAL A 101 -4.93 8.00 3.95
C VAL A 101 -5.09 6.70 4.71
N SER A 102 -6.31 6.42 5.15
CA SER A 102 -6.66 5.21 5.88
C SER A 102 -8.11 4.86 5.56
N GLN A 103 -8.36 3.59 5.26
CA GLN A 103 -9.69 3.12 4.90
C GLN A 103 -9.96 1.77 5.53
N GLN A 104 -11.24 1.45 5.71
CA GLN A 104 -11.69 0.15 6.19
C GLN A 104 -12.75 -0.40 5.26
N GLY A 105 -12.78 -1.74 5.14
CA GLY A 105 -13.78 -2.40 4.32
C GLY A 105 -14.03 -3.81 4.81
N GLY A 106 -15.21 -4.35 4.47
CA GLY A 106 -15.62 -5.66 4.96
C GLY A 106 -14.97 -6.83 4.24
N SER A 107 -14.99 -6.82 2.92
CA SER A 107 -14.44 -7.93 2.12
C SER A 107 -13.26 -7.50 1.27
N GLY A 108 -12.90 -6.23 1.32
CA GLY A 108 -11.78 -5.66 0.60
C GLY A 108 -11.69 -4.19 0.92
N VAL A 109 -10.53 -3.60 0.62
CA VAL A 109 -10.29 -2.21 0.95
C VAL A 109 -9.34 -1.62 -0.07
N GLN A 110 -9.47 -0.32 -0.28
CA GLN A 110 -8.61 0.41 -1.20
C GLN A 110 -8.23 1.74 -0.57
N CYS A 111 -6.94 2.01 -0.53
CA CYS A 111 -6.41 3.31 -0.14
C CYS A 111 -5.71 3.90 -1.35
N ALA A 112 -6.06 5.13 -1.71
CA ALA A 112 -5.50 5.76 -2.89
C ALA A 112 -5.22 7.23 -2.61
N LEU A 113 -4.05 7.67 -3.03
CA LEU A 113 -3.74 9.09 -3.12
C LEU A 113 -4.00 9.58 -4.53
N ARG A 114 -3.86 8.69 -5.52
CA ARG A 114 -4.07 9.05 -6.91
C ARG A 114 -5.52 9.51 -7.12
N PRO A 115 -5.73 10.58 -7.88
CA PRO A 115 -7.06 11.17 -8.03
C PRO A 115 -7.99 10.46 -9.01
N TRP A 116 -7.56 9.36 -9.59
CA TRP A 116 -8.31 8.67 -10.65
C TRP A 116 -8.49 7.17 -10.38
#